data_c4a8b75989b1c3f46b0171ffffea6147
#
_entry.id   c4a8b75989b1c3f46b0171ffffea6147
#
_cell.length_a   1.000
_cell.length_b   1.000
_cell.length_c   1.000
_cell.angle_alpha   90.00
_cell.angle_beta   90.00
_cell.angle_gamma   90.00
#
_symmetry.space_group_name_H-M   'P 1'
#
loop_
_entity.id
_entity.type
_entity.pdbx_description
1 polymer ?
#
loop_
_entity_poly.entity_id
_entity_poly.type
_entity_poly.pdbx_seq_one_letter_code
_entity_poly.pdbx_strand_id
1 'polypeptide(L)'
;MAPYQLEKLTGTGGAFVFADVAANWKSMRDVDNEGYHVATAHQSLHELYGKDYYDEPYENGTSLSVGKFNESSPSGWSVSLYKKMVAQLNYLSEPQNSAWYYIGIFPNTVIGQ
;
A
#
# COMPACT_ATOMS: atom_id res chain seq x y z
N MET A 1 -7.25 6.81 -8.34
CA MET A 1 -6.16 7.84 -8.43
C MET A 1 -6.68 9.27 -8.51
N ALA A 2 -7.84 9.54 -9.12
CA ALA A 2 -8.36 10.91 -9.25
C ALA A 2 -8.38 11.77 -7.97
N PRO A 3 -8.73 11.24 -6.77
CA PRO A 3 -8.73 12.06 -5.56
C PRO A 3 -7.35 12.64 -5.18
N TYR A 4 -6.28 11.95 -5.53
CA TYR A 4 -4.91 12.34 -5.14
C TYR A 4 -4.31 13.46 -5.98
N GLN A 5 -4.96 13.88 -7.05
CA GLN A 5 -4.52 14.96 -7.92
C GLN A 5 -3.04 14.83 -8.32
N LEU A 6 -2.66 13.64 -8.81
CA LEU A 6 -1.26 13.29 -9.11
C LEU A 6 -0.59 14.29 -10.06
N GLU A 7 -1.37 14.93 -10.93
CA GLU A 7 -0.92 15.97 -11.84
C GLU A 7 -0.43 17.25 -11.15
N LYS A 8 -0.76 17.41 -9.86
CA LYS A 8 -0.33 18.57 -9.05
C LYS A 8 0.85 18.26 -8.12
N LEU A 9 1.30 17.02 -8.10
CA LEU A 9 2.42 16.63 -7.26
C LEU A 9 3.72 17.21 -7.81
N THR A 10 4.54 17.70 -6.90
CA THR A 10 5.90 18.17 -7.20
C THR A 10 6.89 17.18 -6.62
N GLY A 11 7.80 16.70 -7.44
CA GLY A 11 8.89 15.83 -6.98
C GLY A 11 9.82 16.61 -6.04
N THR A 12 9.97 16.10 -4.83
CA THR A 12 10.84 16.69 -3.80
C THR A 12 12.20 16.00 -3.70
N GLY A 13 12.36 14.90 -4.38
CA GLY A 13 13.56 14.09 -4.44
C GLY A 13 13.22 12.75 -5.10
N GLY A 14 14.21 11.97 -5.41
CA GLY A 14 14.01 10.65 -6.01
C GLY A 14 15.23 9.77 -5.86
N ALA A 15 14.96 8.48 -5.72
CA ALA A 15 15.95 7.43 -5.87
C ALA A 15 15.43 6.40 -6.88
N PHE A 16 16.26 6.03 -7.82
CA PHE A 16 15.97 4.95 -8.75
C PHE A 16 16.90 3.79 -8.44
N VAL A 17 16.32 2.64 -8.20
CA VAL A 17 17.07 1.39 -8.02
C VAL A 17 16.69 0.45 -9.15
N PHE A 18 17.69 0.00 -9.88
CA PHE A 18 17.52 -1.03 -10.91
C PHE A 18 18.13 -2.33 -10.41
N ALA A 19 17.37 -3.39 -10.47
CA ALA A 19 17.84 -4.71 -10.14
C ALA A 19 17.26 -5.74 -11.10
N ASP A 20 18.11 -6.62 -11.61
CA ASP A 20 17.69 -7.81 -12.32
C ASP A 20 17.42 -8.92 -11.30
N VAL A 21 16.17 -9.33 -11.19
CA VAL A 21 15.77 -10.40 -10.30
C VAL A 21 15.46 -11.65 -11.12
N ALA A 22 16.18 -12.73 -10.85
CA ALA A 22 15.98 -14.03 -11.51
C ALA A 22 14.70 -14.72 -11.00
N ALA A 23 13.56 -14.10 -11.19
CA ALA A 23 12.27 -14.59 -10.77
C ALA A 23 11.21 -14.38 -11.85
N ASN A 24 10.17 -15.20 -11.82
CA ASN A 24 9.02 -14.98 -12.67
C ASN A 24 8.24 -13.75 -12.18
N TRP A 25 7.91 -12.82 -13.06
CA TRP A 25 7.15 -11.63 -12.72
C TRP A 25 5.80 -11.93 -12.04
N LYS A 26 5.19 -13.09 -12.33
CA LYS A 26 3.94 -13.53 -11.70
C LYS A 26 4.12 -13.74 -10.20
N SER A 27 5.23 -14.32 -9.78
CA SER A 27 5.52 -14.50 -8.35
C SER A 27 5.66 -13.17 -7.61
N MET A 28 6.27 -12.19 -8.25
CA MET A 28 6.35 -10.84 -7.68
C MET A 28 4.97 -10.21 -7.56
N ARG A 29 4.16 -10.36 -8.60
CA ARG A 29 2.79 -9.83 -8.58
C ARG A 29 1.91 -10.52 -7.56
N ASP A 30 2.03 -11.83 -7.40
CA ASP A 30 1.25 -12.59 -6.41
C ASP A 30 1.52 -12.07 -4.99
N VAL A 31 2.78 -11.83 -4.65
CA VAL A 31 3.15 -11.29 -3.33
C VAL A 31 2.56 -9.90 -3.08
N ASP A 32 2.48 -9.05 -4.09
CA ASP A 32 1.93 -7.71 -3.95
C ASP A 32 0.38 -7.66 -3.97
N ASN A 33 -0.25 -8.73 -4.46
CA ASN A 33 -1.70 -8.80 -4.62
C ASN A 33 -2.40 -9.65 -3.56
N GLU A 34 -1.68 -10.14 -2.56
CA GLU A 34 -2.26 -10.90 -1.48
C GLU A 34 -1.77 -10.37 -0.13
N GLY A 35 -2.60 -10.40 0.87
CA GLY A 35 -2.28 -9.89 2.20
C GLY A 35 -2.11 -10.98 3.26
N TYR A 36 -2.30 -12.26 2.92
CA TYR A 36 -2.27 -13.32 3.92
C TYR A 36 -0.87 -13.53 4.53
N HIS A 37 0.20 -13.20 3.80
CA HIS A 37 1.56 -13.28 4.33
C HIS A 37 1.89 -12.16 5.34
N VAL A 38 1.14 -11.05 5.32
CA VAL A 38 1.41 -9.87 6.16
C VAL A 38 1.45 -10.23 7.64
N ALA A 39 0.51 -11.05 8.10
CA ALA A 39 0.44 -11.45 9.50
C ALA A 39 1.66 -12.23 9.99
N THR A 40 2.38 -12.90 9.09
CA THR A 40 3.55 -13.74 9.42
C THR A 40 4.88 -13.08 9.06
N ALA A 41 4.94 -12.40 7.93
CA ALA A 41 6.18 -11.83 7.41
C ALA A 41 6.39 -10.35 7.79
N HIS A 42 5.30 -9.61 8.00
CA HIS A 42 5.33 -8.16 8.21
C HIS A 42 4.55 -7.73 9.45
N GLN A 43 5.05 -8.08 10.62
CA GLN A 43 4.37 -7.82 11.89
C GLN A 43 3.95 -6.36 12.07
N SER A 44 4.82 -5.41 11.72
CA SER A 44 4.48 -3.98 11.83
C SER A 44 3.35 -3.55 10.89
N LEU A 45 3.28 -4.12 9.70
CA LEU A 45 2.15 -3.89 8.79
C LEU A 45 0.87 -4.54 9.33
N HIS A 46 0.99 -5.73 9.91
CA HIS A 46 -0.15 -6.38 10.56
C HIS A 46 -0.68 -5.57 11.74
N GLU A 47 0.20 -4.95 12.54
CA GLU A 47 -0.20 -4.02 13.59
C GLU A 47 -0.86 -2.75 13.03
N LEU A 48 -0.40 -2.27 11.87
CA LEU A 48 -0.94 -1.08 11.20
C LEU A 48 -2.34 -1.31 10.64
N TYR A 49 -2.54 -2.43 9.93
CA TYR A 49 -3.80 -2.73 9.22
C TYR A 49 -4.78 -3.57 10.06
N GLY A 50 -4.26 -4.39 10.95
CA GLY A 50 -5.06 -5.36 11.67
C GLY A 50 -5.69 -6.40 10.72
N LYS A 51 -7.00 -6.55 10.82
CA LYS A 51 -7.78 -7.47 9.96
C LYS A 51 -8.44 -6.77 8.77
N ASP A 52 -8.23 -5.47 8.64
CA ASP A 52 -8.91 -4.63 7.64
C ASP A 52 -8.10 -4.53 6.32
N TYR A 53 -7.36 -5.58 6.00
CA TYR A 53 -6.71 -5.76 4.71
C TYR A 53 -7.62 -6.52 3.76
N TYR A 54 -7.75 -6.07 2.52
CA TYR A 54 -8.51 -6.77 1.49
C TYR A 54 -7.91 -6.59 0.10
N ASP A 55 -8.13 -7.58 -0.74
CA ASP A 55 -7.70 -7.63 -2.13
C ASP A 55 -8.91 -7.62 -3.06
N GLU A 56 -8.87 -6.80 -4.10
CA GLU A 56 -9.94 -6.64 -5.08
C GLU A 56 -9.37 -6.77 -6.51
N PRO A 57 -9.56 -7.90 -7.17
CA PRO A 57 -9.19 -8.06 -8.57
C PRO A 57 -10.22 -7.42 -9.48
N TYR A 58 -9.78 -6.82 -10.57
CA TYR A 58 -10.63 -6.25 -11.62
C TYR A 58 -10.45 -7.00 -12.93
N GLU A 59 -11.53 -7.10 -13.72
CA GLU A 59 -11.55 -7.82 -15.00
C GLU A 59 -10.58 -7.26 -16.05
N ASN A 60 -10.23 -5.99 -15.96
CA ASN A 60 -9.31 -5.32 -16.89
C ASN A 60 -7.82 -5.61 -16.64
N GLY A 61 -7.50 -6.57 -15.78
CA GLY A 61 -6.12 -6.92 -15.44
C GLY A 61 -5.46 -5.99 -14.42
N THR A 62 -6.23 -5.12 -13.77
CA THR A 62 -5.78 -4.39 -12.59
C THR A 62 -6.17 -5.13 -11.30
N SER A 63 -5.55 -4.77 -10.21
CA SER A 63 -5.91 -5.22 -8.87
C SER A 63 -5.70 -4.08 -7.89
N LEU A 64 -6.42 -4.16 -6.79
CA LEU A 64 -6.31 -3.20 -5.70
C LEU A 64 -6.20 -3.97 -4.39
N SER A 65 -5.10 -3.75 -3.67
CA SER A 65 -4.94 -4.23 -2.31
C SER A 65 -4.96 -3.04 -1.37
N VAL A 66 -5.73 -3.11 -0.31
CA VAL A 66 -5.93 -1.99 0.62
C VAL A 66 -5.68 -2.45 2.04
N GLY A 67 -4.79 -1.75 2.73
CA GLY A 67 -4.57 -1.88 4.17
C GLY A 67 -5.05 -0.63 4.90
N LYS A 68 -6.26 -0.67 5.47
CA LYS A 68 -6.76 0.42 6.29
C LYS A 68 -6.06 0.45 7.64
N PHE A 69 -5.73 1.66 8.12
CA PHE A 69 -5.12 1.80 9.44
C PHE A 69 -6.10 1.42 10.53
N ASN A 70 -5.69 0.49 11.36
CA ASN A 70 -6.48 0.06 12.51
C ASN A 70 -6.25 1.00 13.69
N GLU A 71 -7.24 1.83 14.01
CA GLU A 71 -7.17 2.77 15.13
C GLU A 71 -7.40 2.10 16.49
N SER A 72 -8.03 0.93 16.49
CA SER A 72 -8.50 0.28 17.73
C SER A 72 -7.50 -0.68 18.35
N SER A 73 -6.48 -1.09 17.64
CA SER A 73 -5.48 -2.04 18.15
C SER A 73 -4.32 -1.34 18.83
N PRO A 74 -3.87 -1.87 19.99
CA PRO A 74 -2.60 -1.45 20.55
C PRO A 74 -1.50 -1.73 19.53
N SER A 75 -0.77 -0.73 19.15
CA SER A 75 0.35 -0.85 18.22
C SER A 75 1.67 -0.49 18.92
N GLY A 76 2.75 -1.08 18.46
CA GLY A 76 4.08 -0.73 18.90
C GLY A 76 4.37 0.78 18.73
N TRP A 77 5.37 1.29 19.45
CA TRP A 77 5.70 2.72 19.42
C TRP A 77 5.99 3.24 17.99
N SER A 78 6.65 2.43 17.16
CA SER A 78 7.00 2.78 15.78
C SER A 78 5.76 2.94 14.89
N VAL A 79 4.81 2.03 14.99
CA VAL A 79 3.54 2.10 14.26
C VAL A 79 2.70 3.29 14.75
N SER A 80 2.67 3.51 16.05
CA SER A 80 1.98 4.68 16.64
C SER A 80 2.61 6.01 16.18
N LEU A 81 3.94 6.07 16.10
CA LEU A 81 4.64 7.24 15.57
C LEU A 81 4.34 7.44 14.09
N TYR A 82 4.39 6.36 13.30
CA TYR A 82 4.08 6.42 11.87
C TYR A 82 2.67 6.99 11.62
N LYS A 83 1.65 6.49 12.30
CA LYS A 83 0.26 7.00 12.18
C LYS A 83 0.16 8.50 12.48
N LYS A 84 0.96 9.01 13.42
CA LYS A 84 1.01 10.45 13.74
C LYS A 84 1.76 11.29 12.70
N MET A 85 2.71 10.68 12.00
CA MET A 85 3.55 11.37 11.02
C MET A 85 2.98 11.35 9.61
N VAL A 86 2.06 10.44 9.31
CA VAL A 86 1.40 10.39 8.01
C VAL A 86 0.71 11.72 7.72
N ALA A 87 1.05 12.30 6.60
CA ALA A 87 0.48 13.59 6.18
C ALA A 87 -1.03 13.46 5.95
N GLN A 88 -1.80 14.32 6.59
CA GLN A 88 -3.23 14.44 6.33
C GLN A 88 -3.45 15.48 5.23
N LEU A 89 -4.03 15.07 4.13
CA LEU A 89 -4.31 15.93 3.00
C LEU A 89 -5.79 16.34 3.04
N ASN A 90 -6.04 17.62 3.27
CA ASN A 90 -7.38 18.16 3.52
C ASN A 90 -8.41 17.94 2.38
N TYR A 91 -7.93 17.63 1.19
CA TYR A 91 -8.77 17.36 0.03
C TYR A 91 -9.08 15.87 -0.17
N LEU A 92 -8.49 14.99 0.63
CA LEU A 92 -8.77 13.56 0.62
C LEU A 92 -9.82 13.21 1.68
N SER A 93 -10.66 12.24 1.37
CA SER A 93 -11.59 11.67 2.34
C SER A 93 -10.85 10.72 3.30
N GLU A 94 -11.50 10.37 4.41
CA GLU A 94 -10.93 9.50 5.42
C GLU A 94 -10.30 8.21 4.87
N PRO A 95 -10.95 7.40 4.04
CA PRO A 95 -10.30 6.19 3.56
C PRO A 95 -8.99 6.44 2.81
N GLN A 96 -8.88 7.55 2.10
CA GLN A 96 -7.68 7.87 1.34
C GLN A 96 -6.53 8.40 2.21
N ASN A 97 -6.83 8.98 3.36
CA ASN A 97 -5.84 9.50 4.31
C ASN A 97 -5.33 8.44 5.30
N SER A 98 -6.07 7.36 5.49
CA SER A 98 -5.82 6.37 6.54
C SER A 98 -5.70 4.93 6.00
N ALA A 99 -5.17 4.79 4.82
CA ALA A 99 -4.92 3.47 4.23
C ALA A 99 -3.71 3.47 3.31
N TRP A 100 -3.10 2.32 3.17
CA TRP A 100 -2.14 2.03 2.12
C TRP A 100 -2.84 1.36 0.95
N TYR A 101 -2.44 1.74 -0.25
CA TYR A 101 -2.97 1.21 -1.49
C TYR A 101 -1.86 0.60 -2.31
N TYR A 102 -2.08 -0.63 -2.76
CA TYR A 102 -1.24 -1.31 -3.72
C TYR A 102 -2.05 -1.55 -4.98
N ILE A 103 -1.62 -0.96 -6.07
CA ILE A 103 -2.33 -1.02 -7.35
C ILE A 103 -1.50 -1.85 -8.32
N GLY A 104 -2.00 -3.01 -8.66
CA GLY A 104 -1.41 -3.87 -9.67
C GLY A 104 -1.96 -3.55 -11.05
N ILE A 105 -1.07 -3.39 -12.03
CA ILE A 105 -1.41 -3.17 -13.43
C ILE A 105 -0.76 -4.28 -14.25
N PHE A 106 -1.59 -5.06 -14.95
CA PHE A 106 -1.07 -6.13 -15.80
C PHE A 106 -0.11 -5.58 -16.87
N PRO A 107 0.99 -6.26 -17.21
CA PRO A 107 1.38 -7.58 -16.68
C PRO A 107 2.23 -7.50 -15.37
N ASN A 108 3.00 -6.46 -15.14
CA ASN A 108 4.10 -6.51 -14.18
C ASN A 108 4.39 -5.16 -13.47
N THR A 109 3.41 -4.28 -13.39
CA THR A 109 3.58 -3.00 -12.70
C THR A 109 2.80 -3.00 -11.39
N VAL A 110 3.44 -2.59 -10.30
CA VAL A 110 2.81 -2.35 -9.01
C VAL A 110 3.14 -0.94 -8.55
N ILE A 111 2.15 -0.25 -8.06
CA ILE A 111 2.27 1.10 -7.49
C ILE A 111 1.80 1.02 -6.05
N GLY A 112 2.70 1.28 -5.12
CA GLY A 112 2.39 1.44 -3.70
C GLY A 112 2.25 2.92 -3.32
N GLN A 113 1.28 3.20 -2.46
CA GLN A 113 1.02 4.54 -1.94
C GLN A 113 0.60 4.49 -0.48
#